data_f44a216428b8c176e9947441469b1a4b
#
_entry.id   f44a216428b8c176e9947441469b1a4b
#
_cell.length_a   1.000
_cell.length_b   1.000
_cell.length_c   1.000
_cell.angle_alpha   90.00
_cell.angle_beta   90.00
_cell.angle_gamma   90.00
#
_symmetry.space_group_name_H-M   'P 1'
#
loop_
_entity.id
_entity.type
_entity.pdbx_description
1 polymer ?
#
loop_
_entity_poly.entity_id
_entity_poly.type
_entity_poly.pdbx_seq_one_letter_code
_entity_poly.pdbx_strand_id
1 'polypeptide(L)'
;MRNKLKEIAKDTNIFLQKFITKQKKTELIPAMKYGLFPGGKKIRSKILLDIGSIFKIKYQTLIAIGAAVECIHAYSLIHDDLPCMDNDTLRRGKPSTHIKFGEATAVLAGNSLLTMAFEILSSSYLRISEKSKLSLIKRLSECSGHLGIAGGQYLDLNFEKKKSFKK
;
A
#
# COMPACT_ATOMS: atom_id res chain seq x y z
N MET A 1 -23.32 7.62 -0.06
CA MET A 1 -21.92 7.55 -0.53
C MET A 1 -20.89 7.54 0.61
N ARG A 2 -20.96 8.46 1.58
CA ARG A 2 -19.98 8.57 2.71
C ARG A 2 -19.95 7.33 3.63
N ASN A 3 -21.06 6.64 3.85
CA ASN A 3 -21.15 5.42 4.68
C ASN A 3 -20.44 4.23 4.01
N LYS A 4 -20.61 4.04 2.69
CA LYS A 4 -19.98 2.94 1.95
C LYS A 4 -18.45 3.03 1.93
N LEU A 5 -17.87 4.26 1.86
CA LEU A 5 -16.41 4.45 1.94
C LEU A 5 -15.86 4.04 3.32
N LYS A 6 -16.56 4.41 4.41
CA LYS A 6 -16.14 4.03 5.77
C LYS A 6 -16.20 2.52 5.98
N GLU A 7 -17.23 1.86 5.45
CA GLU A 7 -17.40 0.41 5.52
C GLU A 7 -16.27 -0.31 4.78
N ILE A 8 -15.99 0.07 3.54
CA ILE A 8 -14.89 -0.49 2.75
C ILE A 8 -13.54 -0.28 3.46
N ALA A 9 -13.28 0.91 4.00
CA ALA A 9 -12.06 1.18 4.73
C ALA A 9 -11.92 0.30 5.99
N LYS A 10 -13.03 0.11 6.73
CA LYS A 10 -13.09 -0.80 7.88
C LYS A 10 -12.79 -2.24 7.48
N ASP A 11 -13.47 -2.75 6.45
CA ASP A 11 -13.33 -4.15 6.03
C ASP A 11 -11.94 -4.44 5.45
N THR A 12 -11.37 -3.50 4.67
CA THR A 12 -9.98 -3.58 4.20
C THR A 12 -9.01 -3.63 5.38
N ASN A 13 -9.19 -2.80 6.40
CA ASN A 13 -8.34 -2.83 7.59
C ASN A 13 -8.50 -4.12 8.39
N ILE A 14 -9.72 -4.64 8.55
CA ILE A 14 -9.96 -5.93 9.21
C ILE A 14 -9.26 -7.06 8.46
N PHE A 15 -9.35 -7.08 7.13
CA PHE A 15 -8.66 -8.07 6.31
C PHE A 15 -7.13 -8.01 6.54
N LEU A 16 -6.54 -6.82 6.43
CA LEU A 16 -5.09 -6.59 6.60
C LEU A 16 -4.63 -6.97 8.02
N GLN A 17 -5.38 -6.61 9.06
CA GLN A 17 -5.06 -7.00 10.42
C GLN A 17 -5.06 -8.51 10.60
N LYS A 18 -6.09 -9.20 10.09
CA LYS A 18 -6.17 -10.66 10.14
C LYS A 18 -5.02 -11.32 9.36
N PHE A 19 -4.67 -10.76 8.19
CA PHE A 19 -3.59 -11.28 7.37
C PHE A 19 -2.24 -11.19 8.09
N ILE A 20 -1.88 -10.03 8.62
CA ILE A 20 -0.62 -9.82 9.36
C ILE A 20 -0.59 -10.64 10.66
N THR A 21 -1.72 -10.77 11.37
CA THR A 21 -1.74 -11.51 12.66
C THR A 21 -1.51 -13.02 12.49
N LYS A 22 -1.80 -13.56 11.31
CA LYS A 22 -1.55 -14.97 10.98
C LYS A 22 -0.10 -15.26 10.60
N GLN A 23 0.69 -14.24 10.30
CA GLN A 23 2.11 -14.40 10.00
C GLN A 23 2.93 -14.64 11.27
N LYS A 24 4.11 -15.23 11.11
CA LYS A 24 5.06 -15.37 12.22
C LYS A 24 5.42 -13.98 12.76
N LYS A 25 5.40 -13.82 14.08
CA LYS A 25 5.75 -12.54 14.71
C LYS A 25 7.22 -12.21 14.47
N THR A 26 7.47 -10.97 14.07
CA THR A 26 8.81 -10.39 13.94
C THR A 26 8.80 -8.97 14.52
N GLU A 27 9.98 -8.45 14.88
CA GLU A 27 10.14 -7.08 15.38
C GLU A 27 9.83 -6.00 14.32
N LEU A 28 9.68 -6.38 13.05
CA LEU A 28 9.32 -5.47 11.97
C LEU A 28 7.82 -5.17 11.89
N ILE A 29 6.98 -6.07 12.39
CA ILE A 29 5.51 -5.94 12.33
C ILE A 29 4.98 -4.63 12.94
N PRO A 30 5.48 -4.13 14.08
CA PRO A 30 5.05 -2.84 14.63
C PRO A 30 5.24 -1.66 13.64
N ALA A 31 6.38 -1.59 12.94
CA ALA A 31 6.65 -0.55 11.95
C ALA A 31 5.76 -0.71 10.70
N MET A 32 5.58 -1.93 10.19
CA MET A 32 4.64 -2.21 9.09
C MET A 32 3.21 -1.76 9.44
N LYS A 33 2.71 -2.14 10.62
CA LYS A 33 1.39 -1.73 11.10
C LYS A 33 1.28 -0.22 11.25
N TYR A 34 2.32 0.42 11.74
CA TYR A 34 2.34 1.86 11.93
C TYR A 34 2.18 2.63 10.61
N GLY A 35 2.86 2.22 9.55
CA GLY A 35 2.72 2.82 8.21
C GLY A 35 1.40 2.47 7.50
N LEU A 36 0.87 1.26 7.74
CA LEU A 36 -0.29 0.74 7.02
C LEU A 36 -1.65 1.21 7.59
N PHE A 37 -1.78 1.25 8.93
CA PHE A 37 -3.09 1.44 9.59
C PHE A 37 -3.48 2.88 9.95
N PRO A 38 -2.62 3.89 10.10
CA PRO A 38 -3.09 5.20 10.48
C PRO A 38 -3.89 5.87 9.36
N GLY A 39 -5.20 5.94 9.57
CA GLY A 39 -6.09 6.98 9.08
C GLY A 39 -6.09 7.31 7.59
N GLY A 40 -6.23 6.37 6.70
CA GLY A 40 -6.51 6.66 5.29
C GLY A 40 -7.97 6.41 4.94
N LYS A 41 -8.50 7.16 3.97
CA LYS A 41 -9.86 6.97 3.45
C LYS A 41 -9.99 5.69 2.61
N LYS A 42 -8.88 4.98 2.33
CA LYS A 42 -8.82 3.79 1.47
C LYS A 42 -9.54 3.98 0.13
N ILE A 43 -9.29 5.13 -0.51
CA ILE A 43 -9.95 5.54 -1.76
C ILE A 43 -9.62 4.57 -2.89
N ARG A 44 -8.39 4.04 -2.94
CA ARG A 44 -7.96 3.08 -3.97
C ARG A 44 -8.76 1.78 -3.88
N SER A 45 -8.92 1.26 -2.67
CA SER A 45 -9.82 0.12 -2.42
C SER A 45 -11.26 0.43 -2.84
N LYS A 46 -11.75 1.62 -2.53
CA LYS A 46 -13.12 2.04 -2.90
C LYS A 46 -13.32 2.03 -4.42
N ILE A 47 -12.41 2.63 -5.19
CA ILE A 47 -12.48 2.68 -6.65
C ILE A 47 -12.48 1.25 -7.22
N LEU A 48 -11.58 0.39 -6.72
CA LEU A 48 -11.50 -1.01 -7.12
C LEU A 48 -12.80 -1.76 -6.84
N LEU A 49 -13.40 -1.57 -5.65
CA LEU A 49 -14.65 -2.20 -5.29
C LEU A 49 -15.82 -1.70 -6.14
N ASP A 50 -15.89 -0.42 -6.42
CA ASP A 50 -16.98 0.14 -7.24
C ASP A 50 -16.92 -0.43 -8.67
N ILE A 51 -15.73 -0.43 -9.29
CA ILE A 51 -15.54 -1.01 -10.64
C ILE A 51 -15.81 -2.52 -10.61
N GLY A 52 -15.21 -3.25 -9.66
CA GLY A 52 -15.38 -4.70 -9.57
C GLY A 52 -16.83 -5.13 -9.32
N SER A 53 -17.62 -4.31 -8.62
CA SER A 53 -19.05 -4.57 -8.39
C SER A 53 -19.88 -4.51 -9.67
N ILE A 54 -19.51 -3.68 -10.64
CA ILE A 54 -20.15 -3.60 -11.96
C ILE A 54 -20.01 -4.96 -12.68
N PHE A 55 -18.86 -5.60 -12.52
CA PHE A 55 -18.58 -6.94 -13.09
C PHE A 55 -19.04 -8.09 -12.19
N LYS A 56 -19.84 -7.81 -11.15
CA LYS A 56 -20.39 -8.80 -10.22
C LYS A 56 -19.33 -9.67 -9.53
N ILE A 57 -18.12 -9.13 -9.33
CA ILE A 57 -17.05 -9.81 -8.60
C ILE A 57 -17.41 -9.83 -7.09
N LYS A 58 -17.16 -10.97 -6.44
CA LYS A 58 -17.47 -11.15 -5.01
C LYS A 58 -16.77 -10.11 -4.15
N TYR A 59 -17.52 -9.47 -3.25
CA TYR A 59 -17.05 -8.42 -2.35
C TYR A 59 -15.75 -8.78 -1.60
N GLN A 60 -15.69 -9.99 -1.03
CA GLN A 60 -14.50 -10.46 -0.29
C GLN A 60 -13.24 -10.57 -1.17
N THR A 61 -13.41 -10.97 -2.44
CA THR A 61 -12.33 -10.99 -3.43
C THR A 61 -11.83 -9.57 -3.69
N LEU A 62 -12.74 -8.62 -3.88
CA LEU A 62 -12.40 -7.20 -4.09
C LEU A 62 -11.71 -6.59 -2.87
N ILE A 63 -12.14 -6.92 -1.64
CA ILE A 63 -11.48 -6.48 -0.40
C ILE A 63 -10.03 -6.99 -0.36
N ALA A 64 -9.78 -8.24 -0.69
CA ALA A 64 -8.42 -8.81 -0.69
C ALA A 64 -7.52 -8.13 -1.73
N ILE A 65 -8.02 -7.90 -2.96
CA ILE A 65 -7.27 -7.20 -4.01
C ILE A 65 -7.04 -5.72 -3.60
N GLY A 66 -8.06 -5.06 -3.05
CA GLY A 66 -7.95 -3.70 -2.53
C GLY A 66 -6.92 -3.59 -1.41
N ALA A 67 -6.86 -4.59 -0.52
CA ALA A 67 -5.86 -4.66 0.54
C ALA A 67 -4.42 -4.74 -0.02
N ALA A 68 -4.19 -5.53 -1.08
CA ALA A 68 -2.90 -5.57 -1.76
C ALA A 68 -2.51 -4.20 -2.35
N VAL A 69 -3.43 -3.50 -3.00
CA VAL A 69 -3.20 -2.14 -3.53
C VAL A 69 -2.89 -1.14 -2.41
N GLU A 70 -3.56 -1.25 -1.25
CA GLU A 70 -3.28 -0.38 -0.10
C GLU A 70 -1.92 -0.69 0.56
N CYS A 71 -1.41 -1.93 0.48
CA CYS A 71 -0.04 -2.25 0.88
C CYS A 71 0.98 -1.55 -0.01
N ILE A 72 0.79 -1.57 -1.34
CA ILE A 72 1.62 -0.82 -2.29
C ILE A 72 1.61 0.68 -1.96
N HIS A 73 0.42 1.24 -1.72
CA HIS A 73 0.30 2.64 -1.35
C HIS A 73 0.99 2.96 -0.01
N ALA A 74 0.91 2.07 0.98
CA ALA A 74 1.53 2.30 2.27
C ALA A 74 3.07 2.25 2.18
N TYR A 75 3.64 1.29 1.43
CA TYR A 75 5.08 1.25 1.24
C TYR A 75 5.58 2.50 0.53
N SER A 76 4.88 2.98 -0.51
CA SER A 76 5.32 4.16 -1.24
C SER A 76 5.38 5.39 -0.33
N LEU A 77 4.37 5.59 0.54
CA LEU A 77 4.37 6.69 1.49
C LEU A 77 5.46 6.57 2.56
N ILE A 78 5.77 5.35 3.05
CA ILE A 78 6.85 5.15 4.02
C ILE A 78 8.19 5.52 3.40
N HIS A 79 8.42 5.17 2.12
CA HIS A 79 9.66 5.48 1.43
C HIS A 79 9.73 6.95 1.01
N ASP A 80 8.61 7.55 0.58
CA ASP A 80 8.54 8.99 0.27
C ASP A 80 8.96 9.85 1.47
N ASP A 81 8.57 9.46 2.69
CA ASP A 81 8.88 10.20 3.89
C ASP A 81 10.37 10.18 4.28
N LEU A 82 11.20 9.29 3.71
CA LEU A 82 12.61 9.13 4.07
C LEU A 82 13.43 10.39 3.78
N PRO A 83 14.53 10.64 4.57
CA PRO A 83 15.40 11.80 4.36
C PRO A 83 16.03 11.90 2.96
N CYS A 84 16.22 10.76 2.27
CA CYS A 84 16.73 10.72 0.90
C CYS A 84 15.66 10.97 -0.18
N MET A 85 14.39 11.12 0.22
CA MET A 85 13.24 11.40 -0.63
C MET A 85 12.67 12.78 -0.28
N ASP A 86 11.42 12.87 0.20
CA ASP A 86 10.76 14.13 0.55
C ASP A 86 11.18 14.68 1.94
N ASN A 87 11.82 13.86 2.75
CA ASN A 87 12.26 14.21 4.13
C ASN A 87 11.12 14.71 5.03
N ASP A 88 9.96 14.06 4.95
CA ASP A 88 8.77 14.41 5.72
C ASP A 88 8.85 13.85 7.15
N THR A 89 8.87 14.73 8.15
CA THR A 89 8.90 14.31 9.57
C THR A 89 7.53 13.90 10.10
N LEU A 90 6.45 14.31 9.43
CA LEU A 90 5.07 14.05 9.84
C LEU A 90 4.24 13.49 8.68
N ARG A 91 3.50 12.42 8.95
CA ARG A 91 2.51 11.86 8.03
C ARG A 91 1.13 11.76 8.70
N ARG A 92 0.12 12.47 8.17
CA ARG A 92 -1.24 12.52 8.73
C ARG A 92 -1.28 12.96 10.19
N GLY A 93 -0.47 13.93 10.56
CA GLY A 93 -0.39 14.48 11.92
C GLY A 93 0.34 13.60 12.95
N LYS A 94 1.05 12.57 12.51
CA LYS A 94 1.88 11.70 13.35
C LYS A 94 3.30 11.66 12.81
N PRO A 95 4.32 11.39 13.65
CA PRO A 95 5.67 11.18 13.17
C PRO A 95 5.71 10.17 12.03
N SER A 96 6.49 10.43 10.99
CA SER A 96 6.70 9.47 9.90
C SER A 96 7.38 8.19 10.42
N THR A 97 7.34 7.12 9.64
CA THR A 97 7.82 5.81 10.10
C THR A 97 9.30 5.84 10.44
N HIS A 98 10.12 6.56 9.66
CA HIS A 98 11.57 6.67 9.93
C HIS A 98 11.89 7.49 11.18
N ILE A 99 11.09 8.50 11.51
CA ILE A 99 11.24 9.26 12.76
C ILE A 99 10.95 8.38 13.97
N LYS A 100 9.95 7.50 13.87
CA LYS A 100 9.52 6.68 15.01
C LYS A 100 10.35 5.42 15.21
N PHE A 101 10.82 4.79 14.12
CA PHE A 101 11.45 3.46 14.16
C PHE A 101 12.87 3.44 13.59
N GLY A 102 13.37 4.56 13.09
CA GLY A 102 14.65 4.67 12.39
C GLY A 102 14.53 4.36 10.89
N GLU A 103 15.47 4.90 10.11
CA GLU A 103 15.46 4.84 8.65
C GLU A 103 15.54 3.39 8.12
N ALA A 104 16.48 2.59 8.63
CA ALA A 104 16.63 1.20 8.22
C ALA A 104 15.35 0.39 8.44
N THR A 105 14.70 0.57 9.61
CA THR A 105 13.43 -0.10 9.91
C THR A 105 12.31 0.38 8.97
N ALA A 106 12.26 1.67 8.63
CA ALA A 106 11.28 2.21 7.69
C ALA A 106 11.47 1.61 6.28
N VAL A 107 12.70 1.55 5.78
CA VAL A 107 13.01 0.90 4.49
C VAL A 107 12.54 -0.55 4.48
N LEU A 108 12.89 -1.32 5.52
CA LEU A 108 12.50 -2.73 5.61
C LEU A 108 10.98 -2.93 5.78
N ALA A 109 10.32 -2.04 6.52
CA ALA A 109 8.86 -2.06 6.67
C ALA A 109 8.15 -1.78 5.33
N GLY A 110 8.63 -0.81 4.56
CA GLY A 110 8.14 -0.53 3.21
C GLY A 110 8.32 -1.73 2.27
N ASN A 111 9.53 -2.30 2.21
CA ASN A 111 9.81 -3.50 1.42
C ASN A 111 8.90 -4.68 1.81
N SER A 112 8.66 -4.87 3.10
CA SER A 112 7.80 -5.95 3.58
C SER A 112 6.33 -5.73 3.21
N LEU A 113 5.85 -4.49 3.18
CA LEU A 113 4.51 -4.17 2.70
C LEU A 113 4.38 -4.36 1.18
N LEU A 114 5.42 -3.99 0.41
CA LEU A 114 5.48 -4.25 -1.02
C LEU A 114 5.36 -5.76 -1.31
N THR A 115 6.17 -6.59 -0.65
CA THR A 115 6.14 -8.05 -0.84
C THR A 115 4.84 -8.68 -0.34
N MET A 116 4.29 -8.18 0.79
CA MET A 116 3.01 -8.64 1.33
C MET A 116 1.84 -8.40 0.34
N ALA A 117 1.90 -7.38 -0.50
CA ALA A 117 0.89 -7.16 -1.54
C ALA A 117 0.82 -8.36 -2.51
N PHE A 118 1.97 -8.88 -2.94
CA PHE A 118 2.05 -10.06 -3.81
C PHE A 118 1.68 -11.35 -3.08
N GLU A 119 2.05 -11.46 -1.80
CA GLU A 119 1.64 -12.59 -0.95
C GLU A 119 0.10 -12.66 -0.83
N ILE A 120 -0.58 -11.52 -0.64
CA ILE A 120 -2.05 -11.47 -0.63
C ILE A 120 -2.62 -11.95 -1.96
N LEU A 121 -2.09 -11.50 -3.11
CA LEU A 121 -2.60 -11.87 -4.43
C LEU A 121 -2.35 -13.34 -4.79
N SER A 122 -1.29 -13.95 -4.28
CA SER A 122 -0.98 -15.37 -4.49
C SER A 122 -1.68 -16.30 -3.48
N SER A 123 -2.24 -15.76 -2.41
CA SER A 123 -2.79 -16.53 -1.30
C SER A 123 -4.07 -17.30 -1.64
N SER A 124 -4.37 -18.33 -0.84
CA SER A 124 -5.64 -19.09 -0.88
C SER A 124 -6.87 -18.26 -0.44
N TYR A 125 -6.66 -17.11 0.21
CA TYR A 125 -7.75 -16.17 0.52
C TYR A 125 -8.39 -15.60 -0.74
N LEU A 126 -7.61 -15.47 -1.82
CA LEU A 126 -8.09 -14.99 -3.10
C LEU A 126 -8.66 -16.18 -3.89
N ARG A 127 -9.97 -16.44 -3.71
CA ARG A 127 -10.69 -17.57 -4.36
C ARG A 127 -11.04 -17.25 -5.81
N ILE A 128 -10.03 -17.16 -6.66
CA ILE A 128 -10.11 -16.98 -8.12
C ILE A 128 -9.17 -17.97 -8.80
N SER A 129 -9.24 -18.08 -10.14
CA SER A 129 -8.36 -18.99 -10.90
C SER A 129 -6.89 -18.56 -10.78
N GLU A 130 -5.96 -19.52 -10.86
CA GLU A 130 -4.51 -19.24 -10.84
C GLU A 130 -4.10 -18.32 -11.99
N LYS A 131 -4.72 -18.46 -13.16
CA LYS A 131 -4.52 -17.55 -14.30
C LYS A 131 -4.87 -16.10 -13.94
N SER A 132 -5.98 -15.91 -13.22
CA SER A 132 -6.39 -14.56 -12.76
C SER A 132 -5.42 -14.00 -11.70
N LYS A 133 -4.94 -14.85 -10.77
CA LYS A 133 -3.93 -14.44 -9.78
C LYS A 133 -2.65 -13.98 -10.47
N LEU A 134 -2.12 -14.76 -11.42
CA LEU A 134 -0.94 -14.39 -12.19
C LEU A 134 -1.11 -13.07 -12.95
N SER A 135 -2.29 -12.87 -13.56
CA SER A 135 -2.61 -11.62 -14.25
C SER A 135 -2.63 -10.41 -13.29
N LEU A 136 -3.20 -10.56 -12.10
CA LEU A 136 -3.22 -9.50 -11.07
C LEU A 136 -1.81 -9.21 -10.55
N ILE A 137 -1.00 -10.24 -10.27
CA ILE A 137 0.39 -10.10 -9.84
C ILE A 137 1.19 -9.36 -10.90
N LYS A 138 1.08 -9.78 -12.18
CA LYS A 138 1.75 -9.10 -13.30
C LYS A 138 1.37 -7.63 -13.37
N ARG A 139 0.08 -7.31 -13.34
CA ARG A 139 -0.39 -5.92 -13.41
C ARG A 139 0.05 -5.09 -12.23
N LEU A 140 0.00 -5.65 -11.02
CA LEU A 140 0.46 -4.92 -9.82
C LEU A 140 1.96 -4.66 -9.89
N SER A 141 2.77 -5.60 -10.39
CA SER A 141 4.20 -5.44 -10.60
C SER A 141 4.52 -4.33 -11.60
N GLU A 142 3.86 -4.34 -12.77
CA GLU A 142 4.02 -3.31 -13.79
C GLU A 142 3.68 -1.91 -13.24
N CYS A 143 2.54 -1.79 -12.53
CA CYS A 143 2.08 -0.52 -11.99
C CYS A 143 2.87 -0.04 -10.76
N SER A 144 3.59 -0.91 -10.07
CA SER A 144 4.41 -0.55 -8.90
C SER A 144 5.86 -0.25 -9.25
N GLY A 145 6.35 -0.76 -10.38
CA GLY A 145 7.74 -0.68 -10.82
C GLY A 145 8.12 0.63 -11.51
N HIS A 146 9.18 0.56 -12.32
CA HIS A 146 9.79 1.72 -13.00
C HIS A 146 8.87 2.41 -14.02
N LEU A 147 7.89 1.72 -14.57
CA LEU A 147 6.85 2.30 -15.44
C LEU A 147 5.61 2.76 -14.68
N GLY A 148 5.57 2.58 -13.37
CA GLY A 148 4.46 2.91 -12.49
C GLY A 148 4.87 3.86 -11.36
N ILE A 149 4.52 3.49 -10.11
CA ILE A 149 4.72 4.34 -8.92
C ILE A 149 6.20 4.74 -8.75
N ALA A 150 7.13 3.78 -8.79
CA ALA A 150 8.55 4.08 -8.59
C ALA A 150 9.12 5.02 -9.66
N GLY A 151 8.71 4.84 -10.93
CA GLY A 151 9.08 5.76 -12.01
C GLY A 151 8.47 7.15 -11.83
N GLY A 152 7.23 7.23 -11.35
CA GLY A 152 6.57 8.50 -11.02
C GLY A 152 7.31 9.26 -9.93
N GLN A 153 7.68 8.60 -8.83
CA GLN A 153 8.48 9.19 -7.74
C GLN A 153 9.84 9.69 -8.23
N TYR A 154 10.53 8.91 -9.06
CA TYR A 154 11.79 9.35 -9.67
C TYR A 154 11.64 10.63 -10.49
N LEU A 155 10.58 10.74 -11.28
CA LEU A 155 10.31 11.96 -12.07
C LEU A 155 9.99 13.16 -11.17
N ASP A 156 9.20 12.95 -10.12
CA ASP A 156 8.80 13.99 -9.16
C ASP A 156 10.01 14.63 -8.50
N LEU A 157 10.88 13.82 -7.91
CA LEU A 157 12.15 14.29 -7.32
C LEU A 157 13.05 15.05 -8.32
N ASN A 158 13.08 14.64 -9.59
CA ASN A 158 13.88 15.33 -10.59
C ASN A 158 13.26 16.68 -11.02
N PHE A 159 11.92 16.77 -11.02
CA PHE A 159 11.23 18.04 -11.33
C PHE A 159 11.38 19.05 -10.19
N GLU A 160 11.36 18.61 -8.94
CA GLU A 160 11.60 19.49 -7.79
C GLU A 160 13.00 20.08 -7.79
N LYS A 161 14.04 19.27 -8.06
CA LYS A 161 15.41 19.73 -8.22
C LYS A 161 15.54 20.79 -9.31
N LYS A 162 14.89 20.62 -10.46
CA LYS A 162 14.92 21.60 -11.57
C LYS A 162 14.25 22.92 -11.23
N LYS A 163 13.21 22.93 -10.37
CA LYS A 163 12.57 24.17 -9.90
C LYS A 163 13.44 24.93 -8.92
N SER A 164 14.24 24.27 -8.09
CA SER A 164 15.14 24.91 -7.15
C SER A 164 16.31 25.64 -7.79
N PHE A 165 16.70 25.29 -9.03
CA PHE A 165 17.76 25.98 -9.81
C PHE A 165 17.26 27.22 -10.57
N LYS A 166 15.95 27.52 -10.58
CA LYS A 166 15.37 28.67 -11.29
C LYS A 166 14.98 29.84 -10.36
N LYS A 167 15.35 29.78 -9.10
CA LYS A 167 15.25 30.88 -8.13
C LYS A 167 16.64 31.46 -7.88
#